data_5dd508318d01168e6953f217993f1c95
#
_entry.id   5dd508318d01168e6953f217993f1c95
#
_cell.length_a   1.000
_cell.length_b   1.000
_cell.length_c   1.000
_cell.angle_alpha   90.00
_cell.angle_beta   90.00
_cell.angle_gamma   90.00
#
_symmetry.space_group_name_H-M   'P 1'
#
loop_
_entity.id
_entity.type
_entity.pdbx_description
1 polymer ?
#
loop_
_entity_poly.entity_id
_entity_poly.type
_entity_poly.pdbx_seq_one_letter_code
_entity_poly.pdbx_strand_id
1 'polypeptide(L)'
;LSEPRAIDLDPEIASFVRLAEGLGQIDASAVPLETLRESARALRLPWNDGGPTMAATREMELEGLRCRLHHPVSTDALEPATIYLHGGGWTLLDIDTHDNLARRLALESGRPVMLVDYPRAPESSFPLPLLRLQDFIAELTRRSADFGLAKSFALCGDSAGANLALALALMLRDAAENNLRALGLIYGSYVDRYDSPSHRAFGGGDLPLSTARMRWFWDNYVPNAAERGDPLASPLHADLTGLPPVMMTIAQYDILYDENIAVADRLGAAGNELSVRVYPGTVHGFVEAAGAVGAVIAERAIHDMGKFLRHQIGNHE
;
A
#
# COMPACT_ATOMS: atom_id res chain seq x y z
N LEU A 1 14.76 -7.51 -31.72
CA LEU A 1 15.07 -7.33 -30.31
C LEU A 1 15.45 -5.89 -30.14
N SER A 2 14.53 -5.03 -29.64
CA SER A 2 14.84 -3.65 -29.25
C SER A 2 15.84 -3.69 -28.08
N GLU A 3 16.89 -2.88 -28.15
CA GLU A 3 17.81 -2.69 -27.04
C GLU A 3 17.02 -2.35 -25.75
N PRO A 4 17.43 -2.85 -24.57
CA PRO A 4 16.78 -2.47 -23.34
C PRO A 4 16.85 -0.95 -23.22
N ARG A 5 15.70 -0.29 -23.08
CA ARG A 5 15.65 1.15 -22.81
C ARG A 5 16.48 1.42 -21.56
N ALA A 6 17.45 2.33 -21.67
CA ALA A 6 18.18 2.80 -20.50
C ALA A 6 17.20 3.26 -19.42
N ILE A 7 17.40 2.81 -18.19
CA ILE A 7 16.63 3.25 -17.03
C ILE A 7 17.09 4.68 -16.71
N ASP A 8 16.18 5.64 -16.89
CA ASP A 8 16.42 7.06 -16.60
C ASP A 8 15.68 7.42 -15.31
N LEU A 9 16.35 7.21 -14.18
CA LEU A 9 15.79 7.51 -12.87
C LEU A 9 15.82 9.00 -12.58
N ASP A 10 14.79 9.50 -11.92
CA ASP A 10 14.86 10.77 -11.21
C ASP A 10 16.08 10.77 -10.27
N PRO A 11 16.89 11.88 -10.20
CA PRO A 11 18.12 11.91 -9.43
C PRO A 11 17.95 11.59 -7.93
N GLU A 12 16.83 12.00 -7.34
CA GLU A 12 16.52 11.72 -5.92
C GLU A 12 16.11 10.26 -5.75
N ILE A 13 15.35 9.71 -6.71
CA ILE A 13 15.01 8.28 -6.75
C ILE A 13 16.26 7.43 -6.97
N ALA A 14 17.22 7.86 -7.80
CA ALA A 14 18.50 7.15 -7.91
C ALA A 14 19.27 7.14 -6.59
N SER A 15 19.16 8.20 -5.77
CA SER A 15 19.73 8.24 -4.42
C SER A 15 19.00 7.30 -3.46
N PHE A 16 17.67 7.24 -3.53
CA PHE A 16 16.86 6.28 -2.79
C PHE A 16 17.21 4.82 -3.13
N VAL A 17 17.36 4.51 -4.43
CA VAL A 17 17.77 3.16 -4.87
C VAL A 17 19.10 2.75 -4.25
N ARG A 18 20.10 3.66 -4.21
CA ARG A 18 21.39 3.40 -3.56
C ARG A 18 21.26 3.13 -2.06
N LEU A 19 20.36 3.80 -1.34
CA LEU A 19 20.10 3.50 0.07
C LEU A 19 19.44 2.12 0.26
N ALA A 20 18.61 1.71 -0.70
CA ALA A 20 17.93 0.42 -0.69
C ALA A 20 18.80 -0.72 -1.28
N GLU A 21 19.98 -0.40 -1.84
CA GLU A 21 20.94 -1.40 -2.34
C GLU A 21 21.31 -2.40 -1.24
N GLY A 22 21.29 -3.69 -1.61
CA GLY A 22 21.54 -4.78 -0.69
C GLY A 22 20.29 -5.51 -0.19
N LEU A 23 19.13 -4.86 -0.05
CA LEU A 23 17.91 -5.58 0.35
C LEU A 23 17.31 -6.41 -0.79
N GLY A 24 17.32 -5.87 -2.01
CA GLY A 24 16.78 -6.57 -3.19
C GLY A 24 17.61 -7.79 -3.62
N GLN A 25 18.90 -7.83 -3.24
CA GLN A 25 19.86 -8.86 -3.62
C GLN A 25 20.02 -9.98 -2.58
N ILE A 26 19.49 -9.82 -1.36
CA ILE A 26 19.54 -10.89 -0.36
C ILE A 26 18.67 -12.05 -0.84
N ASP A 27 19.27 -13.24 -0.96
CA ASP A 27 18.49 -14.46 -1.14
C ASP A 27 17.65 -14.71 0.12
N ALA A 28 16.37 -14.38 0.03
CA ALA A 28 15.46 -14.49 1.15
C ALA A 28 15.26 -15.93 1.63
N SER A 29 15.56 -16.92 0.80
CA SER A 29 15.47 -18.33 1.16
C SER A 29 16.67 -18.80 1.98
N ALA A 30 17.78 -18.06 1.93
CA ALA A 30 19.04 -18.38 2.62
C ALA A 30 19.19 -17.71 3.99
N VAL A 31 18.26 -16.81 4.36
CA VAL A 31 18.34 -16.01 5.60
C VAL A 31 17.10 -16.27 6.46
N PRO A 32 17.24 -16.47 7.78
CA PRO A 32 16.08 -16.59 8.68
C PRO A 32 15.12 -15.40 8.54
N LEU A 33 13.83 -15.67 8.52
CA LEU A 33 12.78 -14.65 8.30
C LEU A 33 12.88 -13.49 9.30
N GLU A 34 13.13 -13.78 10.58
CA GLU A 34 13.28 -12.73 11.59
C GLU A 34 14.45 -11.80 11.29
N THR A 35 15.59 -12.34 10.85
CA THR A 35 16.73 -11.53 10.42
C THR A 35 16.40 -10.64 9.21
N LEU A 36 15.58 -11.15 8.27
CA LEU A 36 15.09 -10.34 7.14
C LEU A 36 14.18 -9.21 7.61
N ARG A 37 13.27 -9.49 8.54
CA ARG A 37 12.37 -8.49 9.14
C ARG A 37 13.15 -7.42 9.88
N GLU A 38 14.09 -7.82 10.73
CA GLU A 38 14.97 -6.90 11.47
C GLU A 38 15.78 -6.01 10.52
N SER A 39 16.40 -6.60 9.49
CA SER A 39 17.21 -5.87 8.51
C SER A 39 16.35 -4.89 7.69
N ALA A 40 15.18 -5.32 7.23
CA ALA A 40 14.26 -4.48 6.48
C ALA A 40 13.73 -3.31 7.33
N ARG A 41 13.43 -3.59 8.60
CA ARG A 41 13.00 -2.60 9.58
C ARG A 41 14.14 -1.61 9.91
N ALA A 42 15.32 -2.11 10.23
CA ALA A 42 16.48 -1.28 10.56
C ALA A 42 16.86 -0.30 9.44
N LEU A 43 16.72 -0.71 8.18
CA LEU A 43 16.92 0.19 7.05
C LEU A 43 15.89 1.31 6.99
N ARG A 44 14.61 1.02 7.28
CA ARG A 44 13.51 1.97 7.07
C ARG A 44 13.21 2.86 8.26
N LEU A 45 13.52 2.44 9.47
CA LEU A 45 13.25 3.25 10.66
C LEU A 45 13.83 4.67 10.56
N PRO A 46 15.08 4.91 10.08
CA PRO A 46 15.62 6.25 9.91
C PRO A 46 14.83 7.12 8.91
N TRP A 47 14.11 6.52 7.96
CA TRP A 47 13.27 7.26 7.00
C TRP A 47 12.02 7.84 7.65
N ASN A 48 11.70 7.40 8.86
CA ASN A 48 10.56 7.87 9.65
C ASN A 48 10.95 8.98 10.65
N ASP A 49 12.23 9.31 10.74
CA ASP A 49 12.70 10.44 11.53
C ASP A 49 12.25 11.76 10.89
N GLY A 50 11.85 12.72 11.71
CA GLY A 50 11.34 14.01 11.21
C GLY A 50 9.96 13.88 10.57
N GLY A 51 9.71 14.66 9.50
CA GLY A 51 8.41 14.75 8.83
C GLY A 51 7.38 15.61 9.57
N PRO A 52 6.12 15.66 9.13
CA PRO A 52 5.12 16.56 9.70
C PRO A 52 4.75 16.15 11.13
N THR A 53 4.57 17.18 11.98
CA THR A 53 4.04 17.00 13.34
C THR A 53 2.51 16.92 13.26
N MET A 54 1.94 15.94 13.97
CA MET A 54 0.49 15.77 14.07
C MET A 54 -0.07 16.51 15.28
N ALA A 55 -1.32 16.99 15.21
CA ALA A 55 -2.01 17.55 16.35
C ALA A 55 -2.20 16.51 17.47
N ALA A 56 -2.46 15.26 17.10
CA ALA A 56 -2.46 14.13 18.01
C ALA A 56 -2.03 12.84 17.30
N THR A 57 -1.34 11.97 18.04
CA THR A 57 -1.04 10.59 17.64
C THR A 57 -1.44 9.65 18.77
N ARG A 58 -2.19 8.60 18.46
CA ARG A 58 -2.64 7.59 19.43
C ARG A 58 -2.22 6.19 18.98
N GLU A 59 -1.46 5.51 19.86
CA GLU A 59 -1.27 4.06 19.75
C GLU A 59 -2.47 3.37 20.38
N MET A 60 -2.98 2.34 19.72
CA MET A 60 -4.10 1.54 20.23
C MET A 60 -4.05 0.12 19.72
N GLU A 61 -4.88 -0.72 20.30
CA GLU A 61 -5.15 -2.06 19.84
C GLU A 61 -6.66 -2.20 19.61
N LEU A 62 -7.03 -2.76 18.47
CA LEU A 62 -8.41 -3.05 18.11
C LEU A 62 -8.48 -4.43 17.45
N GLU A 63 -9.36 -5.30 17.94
CA GLU A 63 -9.46 -6.70 17.50
C GLU A 63 -8.11 -7.44 17.53
N GLY A 64 -7.25 -7.13 18.53
CA GLY A 64 -5.91 -7.70 18.66
C GLY A 64 -4.91 -7.24 17.59
N LEU A 65 -5.23 -6.21 16.80
CA LEU A 65 -4.33 -5.58 15.86
C LEU A 65 -3.82 -4.26 16.45
N ARG A 66 -2.49 -4.11 16.50
CA ARG A 66 -1.87 -2.83 16.83
C ARG A 66 -2.17 -1.82 15.72
N CYS A 67 -2.57 -0.62 16.07
CA CYS A 67 -2.78 0.46 15.12
C CYS A 67 -2.31 1.81 15.68
N ARG A 68 -2.03 2.73 14.77
CA ARG A 68 -1.59 4.09 15.09
C ARG A 68 -2.45 5.09 14.32
N LEU A 69 -3.15 5.95 15.07
CA LEU A 69 -4.02 6.97 14.53
C LEU A 69 -3.36 8.34 14.61
N HIS A 70 -3.18 8.98 13.47
CA HIS A 70 -2.69 10.34 13.33
C HIS A 70 -3.81 11.31 13.03
N HIS A 71 -3.97 12.35 13.85
CA HIS A 71 -4.85 13.49 13.57
C HIS A 71 -4.00 14.68 13.13
N PRO A 72 -4.13 15.16 11.88
CA PRO A 72 -3.33 16.28 11.38
C PRO A 72 -3.76 17.63 12.00
N VAL A 73 -5.03 17.74 12.38
CA VAL A 73 -5.62 18.93 13.00
C VAL A 73 -6.38 18.55 14.27
N SER A 74 -6.50 19.50 15.20
CA SER A 74 -7.34 19.33 16.38
C SER A 74 -8.76 19.76 16.06
N THR A 75 -9.73 18.88 16.30
CA THR A 75 -11.16 19.15 16.06
C THR A 75 -12.02 18.30 17.00
N ASP A 76 -13.19 18.82 17.37
CA ASP A 76 -14.22 18.07 18.10
C ASP A 76 -15.21 17.36 17.13
N ALA A 77 -15.10 17.62 15.84
CA ALA A 77 -15.92 16.94 14.82
C ALA A 77 -15.46 15.51 14.60
N LEU A 78 -16.41 14.63 14.33
CA LEU A 78 -16.10 13.27 13.89
C LEU A 78 -15.66 13.32 12.41
N GLU A 79 -14.42 12.94 12.13
CA GLU A 79 -13.85 13.00 10.80
C GLU A 79 -13.71 11.62 10.17
N PRO A 80 -14.01 11.47 8.85
CA PRO A 80 -13.70 10.24 8.15
C PRO A 80 -12.19 10.04 8.06
N ALA A 81 -11.72 8.81 8.34
CA ALA A 81 -10.31 8.47 8.33
C ALA A 81 -9.91 7.71 7.07
N THR A 82 -8.62 7.77 6.72
CA THR A 82 -8.00 6.81 5.82
C THR A 82 -7.39 5.68 6.63
N ILE A 83 -7.81 4.44 6.37
CA ILE A 83 -7.19 3.24 6.91
C ILE A 83 -6.06 2.84 5.97
N TYR A 84 -4.82 2.89 6.46
CA TYR A 84 -3.64 2.64 5.68
C TYR A 84 -3.05 1.25 5.97
N LEU A 85 -2.89 0.46 4.92
CA LEU A 85 -2.29 -0.87 4.94
C LEU A 85 -0.88 -0.78 4.33
N HIS A 86 0.13 -1.07 5.15
CA HIS A 86 1.53 -0.93 4.76
C HIS A 86 1.98 -1.98 3.73
N GLY A 87 3.01 -1.65 2.95
CA GLY A 87 3.70 -2.57 2.06
C GLY A 87 4.60 -3.57 2.81
N GLY A 88 5.43 -4.31 2.05
CA GLY A 88 6.37 -5.28 2.61
C GLY A 88 6.07 -6.72 2.21
N GLY A 89 5.38 -6.94 1.08
CA GLY A 89 5.13 -8.27 0.53
C GLY A 89 4.35 -9.17 1.49
N TRP A 90 3.40 -8.64 2.24
CA TRP A 90 2.60 -9.33 3.27
C TRP A 90 3.44 -9.99 4.38
N THR A 91 4.78 -9.91 4.32
CA THR A 91 5.72 -10.69 5.13
C THR A 91 6.64 -9.82 5.99
N LEU A 92 7.07 -8.68 5.45
CA LEU A 92 8.03 -7.74 6.05
C LEU A 92 7.33 -6.44 6.46
N LEU A 93 8.07 -5.59 7.16
CA LEU A 93 7.69 -4.24 7.56
C LEU A 93 6.50 -4.20 8.54
N ASP A 94 6.14 -3.01 8.97
CA ASP A 94 5.11 -2.75 9.97
C ASP A 94 4.69 -1.27 9.96
N ILE A 95 3.81 -0.87 10.88
CA ILE A 95 3.33 0.50 11.00
C ILE A 95 4.44 1.50 11.41
N ASP A 96 5.50 1.05 12.09
CA ASP A 96 6.60 1.94 12.47
C ASP A 96 7.45 2.33 11.27
N THR A 97 7.56 1.45 10.28
CA THR A 97 8.31 1.69 9.04
C THR A 97 7.56 2.59 8.04
N HIS A 98 6.26 2.82 8.25
CA HIS A 98 5.40 3.66 7.39
C HIS A 98 4.87 4.92 8.10
N ASP A 99 5.36 5.21 9.28
CA ASP A 99 4.87 6.31 10.12
C ASP A 99 4.97 7.69 9.42
N ASN A 100 6.12 8.01 8.82
CA ASN A 100 6.33 9.28 8.12
C ASN A 100 5.39 9.42 6.91
N LEU A 101 5.24 8.35 6.12
CA LEU A 101 4.33 8.32 4.98
C LEU A 101 2.88 8.59 5.42
N ALA A 102 2.42 7.93 6.48
CA ALA A 102 1.09 8.12 7.03
C ALA A 102 0.86 9.55 7.55
N ARG A 103 1.84 10.13 8.25
CA ARG A 103 1.77 11.53 8.72
C ARG A 103 1.73 12.53 7.55
N ARG A 104 2.53 12.31 6.48
CA ARG A 104 2.46 13.11 5.26
C ARG A 104 1.10 13.00 4.60
N LEU A 105 0.57 11.78 4.46
CA LEU A 105 -0.75 11.55 3.88
C LEU A 105 -1.86 12.21 4.72
N ALA A 106 -1.76 12.16 6.06
CA ALA A 106 -2.68 12.84 6.96
C ALA A 106 -2.65 14.37 6.75
N LEU A 107 -1.45 14.95 6.65
CA LEU A 107 -1.29 16.38 6.38
C LEU A 107 -1.90 16.77 5.02
N GLU A 108 -1.59 16.04 3.95
CA GLU A 108 -2.04 16.33 2.59
C GLU A 108 -3.54 16.12 2.39
N SER A 109 -4.10 15.09 3.03
CA SER A 109 -5.54 14.87 3.03
C SER A 109 -6.28 15.81 3.98
N GLY A 110 -5.61 16.36 5.01
CA GLY A 110 -6.25 17.12 6.09
C GLY A 110 -7.19 16.24 6.91
N ARG A 111 -7.06 14.92 6.89
CA ARG A 111 -7.94 13.94 7.54
C ARG A 111 -7.11 12.94 8.36
N PRO A 112 -7.70 12.33 9.39
CA PRO A 112 -7.03 11.30 10.15
C PRO A 112 -6.56 10.14 9.28
N VAL A 113 -5.38 9.60 9.59
CA VAL A 113 -4.85 8.37 8.96
C VAL A 113 -4.58 7.34 10.06
N MET A 114 -5.12 6.15 9.90
CA MET A 114 -4.92 5.03 10.80
C MET A 114 -4.10 3.94 10.11
N LEU A 115 -2.87 3.77 10.59
CA LEU A 115 -2.02 2.63 10.23
C LEU A 115 -2.48 1.38 10.97
N VAL A 116 -2.54 0.24 10.29
CA VAL A 116 -2.93 -1.06 10.87
C VAL A 116 -1.82 -2.09 10.67
N ASP A 117 -1.32 -2.64 11.78
CA ASP A 117 -0.33 -3.72 11.78
C ASP A 117 -1.05 -5.06 11.58
N TYR A 118 -1.38 -5.34 10.33
CA TYR A 118 -2.11 -6.56 9.96
C TYR A 118 -1.24 -7.81 10.14
N PRO A 119 -1.84 -9.00 10.39
CA PRO A 119 -1.09 -10.24 10.56
C PRO A 119 -0.30 -10.59 9.29
N ARG A 120 0.99 -10.89 9.46
CA ARG A 120 1.92 -11.12 8.34
C ARG A 120 2.13 -12.61 8.06
N ALA A 121 2.38 -12.89 6.78
CA ALA A 121 2.81 -14.20 6.31
C ALA A 121 4.29 -14.47 6.74
N PRO A 122 4.70 -15.74 6.85
CA PRO A 122 3.92 -16.95 6.65
C PRO A 122 3.06 -17.36 7.85
N GLU A 123 3.20 -16.72 9.02
CA GLU A 123 2.46 -17.09 10.25
C GLU A 123 0.94 -16.89 10.05
N SER A 124 0.58 -15.92 9.21
CA SER A 124 -0.80 -15.65 8.82
C SER A 124 -0.86 -15.53 7.30
N SER A 125 -0.95 -16.66 6.61
CA SER A 125 -1.12 -16.70 5.15
C SER A 125 -2.56 -16.40 4.73
N PHE A 126 -2.76 -16.17 3.43
CA PHE A 126 -4.08 -15.99 2.82
C PHE A 126 -5.04 -17.13 3.22
N PRO A 127 -6.32 -16.86 3.54
CA PRO A 127 -6.97 -15.53 3.54
C PRO A 127 -6.95 -14.82 4.90
N LEU A 128 -6.20 -15.31 5.90
CA LEU A 128 -6.31 -14.89 7.29
C LEU A 128 -6.08 -13.38 7.51
N PRO A 129 -5.10 -12.70 6.88
CA PRO A 129 -4.94 -11.26 7.01
C PRO A 129 -6.19 -10.47 6.59
N LEU A 130 -6.87 -10.89 5.51
CA LEU A 130 -8.09 -10.24 5.02
C LEU A 130 -9.26 -10.42 5.99
N LEU A 131 -9.45 -11.62 6.53
CA LEU A 131 -10.50 -11.90 7.51
C LEU A 131 -10.30 -11.06 8.78
N ARG A 132 -9.06 -10.96 9.28
CA ARG A 132 -8.74 -10.12 10.43
C ARG A 132 -8.94 -8.63 10.17
N LEU A 133 -8.64 -8.16 8.95
CA LEU A 133 -8.91 -6.78 8.54
C LEU A 133 -10.42 -6.52 8.41
N GLN A 134 -11.19 -7.47 7.94
CA GLN A 134 -12.67 -7.36 7.90
C GLN A 134 -13.25 -7.20 9.30
N ASP A 135 -12.85 -8.04 10.26
CA ASP A 135 -13.26 -7.94 11.66
C ASP A 135 -12.86 -6.58 12.26
N PHE A 136 -11.62 -6.14 11.98
CA PHE A 136 -11.11 -4.83 12.38
C PHE A 136 -11.98 -3.67 11.86
N ILE A 137 -12.33 -3.67 10.57
CA ILE A 137 -13.19 -2.64 9.96
C ILE A 137 -14.58 -2.64 10.59
N ALA A 138 -15.17 -3.80 10.82
CA ALA A 138 -16.49 -3.90 11.46
C ALA A 138 -16.47 -3.28 12.86
N GLU A 139 -15.47 -3.61 13.68
CA GLU A 139 -15.34 -3.08 15.04
C GLU A 139 -14.98 -1.58 15.04
N LEU A 140 -14.08 -1.14 14.14
CA LEU A 140 -13.76 0.27 13.97
C LEU A 140 -15.00 1.09 13.61
N THR A 141 -15.81 0.62 12.67
CA THR A 141 -17.05 1.29 12.25
C THR A 141 -18.05 1.37 13.40
N ARG A 142 -18.18 0.30 14.19
CA ARG A 142 -19.07 0.25 15.36
C ARG A 142 -18.64 1.24 16.44
N ARG A 143 -17.33 1.44 16.65
CA ARG A 143 -16.74 2.25 17.71
C ARG A 143 -16.11 3.55 17.22
N SER A 144 -16.33 3.95 15.99
CA SER A 144 -15.63 5.08 15.35
C SER A 144 -15.64 6.35 16.20
N ALA A 145 -16.77 6.66 16.85
CA ALA A 145 -16.90 7.84 17.73
C ALA A 145 -15.96 7.80 18.96
N ASP A 146 -15.61 6.61 19.49
CA ASP A 146 -14.65 6.46 20.60
C ASP A 146 -13.24 6.97 20.23
N PHE A 147 -12.97 7.04 18.94
CA PHE A 147 -11.70 7.47 18.36
C PHE A 147 -11.75 8.87 17.75
N GLY A 148 -12.90 9.56 17.82
CA GLY A 148 -13.11 10.85 17.16
C GLY A 148 -13.31 10.71 15.65
N LEU A 149 -13.74 9.53 15.18
CA LEU A 149 -13.89 9.23 13.75
C LEU A 149 -15.36 9.12 13.35
N ALA A 150 -15.65 9.49 12.10
CA ALA A 150 -16.90 9.17 11.45
C ALA A 150 -16.93 7.67 11.09
N LYS A 151 -18.12 7.15 10.75
CA LYS A 151 -18.27 5.77 10.29
C LYS A 151 -17.73 5.56 8.87
N SER A 152 -17.79 6.60 8.03
CA SER A 152 -17.24 6.55 6.68
C SER A 152 -15.71 6.63 6.70
N PHE A 153 -15.07 5.92 5.78
CA PHE A 153 -13.61 5.84 5.69
C PHE A 153 -13.15 5.64 4.24
N ALA A 154 -11.85 5.83 4.02
CA ALA A 154 -11.14 5.37 2.83
C ALA A 154 -10.20 4.22 3.17
N LEU A 155 -9.92 3.34 2.22
CA LEU A 155 -8.82 2.40 2.27
C LEU A 155 -7.68 2.93 1.39
N CYS A 156 -6.46 2.85 1.90
CA CYS A 156 -5.27 3.15 1.13
C CYS A 156 -4.17 2.15 1.49
N GLY A 157 -3.28 1.86 0.56
CA GLY A 157 -2.14 1.02 0.84
C GLY A 157 -1.13 1.02 -0.30
N ASP A 158 0.06 0.55 -0.02
CA ASP A 158 1.13 0.44 -0.98
C ASP A 158 1.58 -1.02 -1.16
N SER A 159 1.97 -1.40 -2.38
CA SER A 159 2.47 -2.74 -2.70
C SER A 159 1.51 -3.85 -2.23
N ALA A 160 1.94 -4.73 -1.34
CA ALA A 160 1.10 -5.74 -0.69
C ALA A 160 -0.11 -5.14 0.04
N GLY A 161 0.06 -3.96 0.66
CA GLY A 161 -1.03 -3.23 1.30
C GLY A 161 -2.09 -2.75 0.31
N ALA A 162 -1.71 -2.38 -0.90
CA ALA A 162 -2.66 -2.04 -1.97
C ALA A 162 -3.45 -3.27 -2.46
N ASN A 163 -2.82 -4.44 -2.51
CA ASN A 163 -3.53 -5.71 -2.75
C ASN A 163 -4.60 -5.94 -1.68
N LEU A 164 -4.19 -5.89 -0.40
CA LEU A 164 -5.12 -6.08 0.72
C LEU A 164 -6.25 -5.04 0.71
N ALA A 165 -5.95 -3.77 0.38
CA ALA A 165 -6.94 -2.71 0.30
C ALA A 165 -7.98 -2.97 -0.80
N LEU A 166 -7.55 -3.41 -1.98
CA LEU A 166 -8.47 -3.76 -3.07
C LEU A 166 -9.29 -5.01 -2.74
N ALA A 167 -8.64 -6.07 -2.21
CA ALA A 167 -9.34 -7.29 -1.81
C ALA A 167 -10.37 -7.03 -0.69
N LEU A 168 -10.00 -6.23 0.31
CA LEU A 168 -10.91 -5.84 1.39
C LEU A 168 -12.08 -4.99 0.87
N ALA A 169 -11.83 -4.08 -0.09
CA ALA A 169 -12.90 -3.30 -0.74
C ALA A 169 -13.90 -4.20 -1.47
N LEU A 170 -13.44 -5.27 -2.13
CA LEU A 170 -14.31 -6.27 -2.76
C LEU A 170 -15.16 -7.00 -1.71
N MET A 171 -14.55 -7.44 -0.60
CA MET A 171 -15.27 -8.10 0.50
C MET A 171 -16.35 -7.20 1.11
N LEU A 172 -16.04 -5.92 1.36
CA LEU A 172 -16.99 -4.95 1.92
C LEU A 172 -18.13 -4.66 0.94
N ARG A 173 -17.85 -4.51 -0.36
CA ARG A 173 -18.87 -4.38 -1.40
C ARG A 173 -19.83 -5.57 -1.41
N ASP A 174 -19.28 -6.78 -1.39
CA ASP A 174 -20.07 -8.02 -1.45
C ASP A 174 -20.90 -8.24 -0.17
N ALA A 175 -20.45 -7.68 0.95
CA ALA A 175 -21.21 -7.60 2.21
C ALA A 175 -22.22 -6.44 2.23
N ALA A 176 -22.35 -5.65 1.15
CA ALA A 176 -23.19 -4.45 1.07
C ALA A 176 -22.84 -3.38 2.12
N GLU A 177 -21.59 -3.32 2.55
CA GLU A 177 -21.10 -2.29 3.46
C GLU A 177 -20.89 -0.95 2.71
N ASN A 178 -21.57 0.10 3.15
CA ASN A 178 -21.63 1.38 2.43
C ASN A 178 -20.75 2.48 3.07
N ASN A 179 -19.84 2.13 3.98
CA ASN A 179 -19.01 3.12 4.67
C ASN A 179 -17.70 3.43 3.95
N LEU A 180 -17.27 2.60 3.00
CA LEU A 180 -16.08 2.83 2.19
C LEU A 180 -16.37 3.88 1.11
N ARG A 181 -15.62 5.00 1.12
CA ARG A 181 -15.83 6.17 0.25
C ARG A 181 -14.77 6.35 -0.84
N ALA A 182 -13.58 5.83 -0.64
CA ALA A 182 -12.49 5.96 -1.59
C ALA A 182 -11.50 4.82 -1.44
N LEU A 183 -10.75 4.54 -2.52
CA LEU A 183 -9.69 3.53 -2.54
C LEU A 183 -8.42 4.12 -3.16
N GLY A 184 -7.33 4.17 -2.38
CA GLY A 184 -6.01 4.58 -2.81
C GLY A 184 -5.09 3.38 -3.00
N LEU A 185 -4.62 3.16 -4.21
CA LEU A 185 -3.80 2.00 -4.58
C LEU A 185 -2.42 2.46 -5.07
N ILE A 186 -1.38 2.20 -4.30
CA ILE A 186 -0.03 2.65 -4.59
C ILE A 186 0.82 1.45 -5.05
N TYR A 187 1.19 1.40 -6.31
CA TYR A 187 2.00 0.35 -6.98
C TYR A 187 1.72 -1.09 -6.49
N GLY A 188 0.45 -1.47 -6.39
CA GLY A 188 0.05 -2.73 -5.79
C GLY A 188 0.45 -3.98 -6.58
N SER A 189 0.49 -5.13 -5.87
CA SER A 189 0.64 -6.45 -6.47
C SER A 189 -0.72 -7.15 -6.54
N TYR A 190 -1.16 -7.54 -7.73
CA TYR A 190 -2.53 -7.97 -7.96
C TYR A 190 -2.66 -9.34 -8.62
N VAL A 191 -1.55 -10.00 -8.92
CA VAL A 191 -1.55 -11.32 -9.54
C VAL A 191 -0.21 -12.04 -9.36
N ASP A 192 -0.25 -13.35 -9.12
CA ASP A 192 0.93 -14.24 -9.14
C ASP A 192 1.36 -14.53 -10.59
N ARG A 193 2.02 -13.54 -11.23
CA ARG A 193 2.45 -13.65 -12.62
C ARG A 193 3.79 -12.94 -12.86
N TYR A 194 4.72 -13.59 -13.56
CA TYR A 194 6.12 -13.15 -13.66
C TYR A 194 6.65 -13.06 -15.11
N ASP A 195 5.79 -13.16 -16.10
CA ASP A 195 6.14 -13.18 -17.52
C ASP A 195 5.74 -11.90 -18.27
N SER A 196 5.38 -10.85 -17.54
CA SER A 196 5.07 -9.54 -18.13
C SER A 196 6.31 -8.86 -18.72
N PRO A 197 6.15 -7.89 -19.63
CA PRO A 197 7.26 -7.07 -20.12
C PRO A 197 8.04 -6.37 -18.99
N SER A 198 7.33 -5.85 -17.97
CA SER A 198 7.95 -5.18 -16.82
C SER A 198 8.79 -6.14 -15.98
N HIS A 199 8.32 -7.37 -15.71
CA HIS A 199 9.12 -8.39 -15.05
C HIS A 199 10.38 -8.76 -15.83
N ARG A 200 10.29 -8.86 -17.17
CA ARG A 200 11.47 -9.11 -18.00
C ARG A 200 12.46 -7.96 -18.05
N ALA A 201 11.95 -6.72 -18.03
CA ALA A 201 12.79 -5.53 -18.12
C ALA A 201 13.45 -5.15 -16.79
N PHE A 202 12.76 -5.33 -15.66
CA PHE A 202 13.15 -4.76 -14.37
C PHE A 202 13.37 -5.80 -13.27
N GLY A 203 13.13 -7.08 -13.53
CA GLY A 203 13.12 -8.13 -12.51
C GLY A 203 14.46 -8.73 -12.14
N GLY A 204 15.58 -8.22 -12.72
CA GLY A 204 16.94 -8.80 -12.56
C GLY A 204 17.56 -8.59 -11.19
N GLY A 205 17.06 -7.66 -10.37
CA GLY A 205 17.60 -7.37 -9.01
C GLY A 205 18.40 -6.06 -8.91
N ASP A 206 18.53 -5.30 -10.00
CA ASP A 206 19.19 -3.98 -10.01
C ASP A 206 18.32 -2.88 -9.41
N LEU A 207 17.01 -3.14 -9.26
CA LEU A 207 16.03 -2.25 -8.65
C LEU A 207 15.52 -2.85 -7.32
N PRO A 208 14.87 -2.04 -6.46
CA PRO A 208 14.48 -2.45 -5.10
C PRO A 208 13.61 -3.71 -5.02
N LEU A 209 12.78 -3.98 -6.04
CA LEU A 209 11.96 -5.18 -6.12
C LEU A 209 12.36 -6.05 -7.31
N SER A 210 12.82 -7.27 -7.05
CA SER A 210 13.14 -8.26 -8.07
C SER A 210 12.02 -9.28 -8.27
N THR A 211 12.01 -9.95 -9.44
CA THR A 211 11.08 -11.06 -9.69
C THR A 211 11.29 -12.22 -8.70
N ALA A 212 12.53 -12.52 -8.32
CA ALA A 212 12.83 -13.56 -7.35
C ALA A 212 12.24 -13.24 -5.97
N ARG A 213 12.38 -11.96 -5.52
CA ARG A 213 11.80 -11.48 -4.27
C ARG A 213 10.27 -11.54 -4.30
N MET A 214 9.65 -11.17 -5.42
CA MET A 214 8.20 -11.20 -5.56
C MET A 214 7.65 -12.63 -5.50
N ARG A 215 8.33 -13.61 -6.12
CA ARG A 215 7.98 -15.04 -5.97
C ARG A 215 8.03 -15.49 -4.52
N TRP A 216 9.11 -15.15 -3.81
CA TRP A 216 9.25 -15.48 -2.41
C TRP A 216 8.13 -14.89 -1.54
N PHE A 217 7.68 -13.66 -1.81
CA PHE A 217 6.54 -13.05 -1.14
C PHE A 217 5.24 -13.82 -1.39
N TRP A 218 4.97 -14.19 -2.64
CA TRP A 218 3.79 -14.99 -2.98
C TRP A 218 3.84 -16.39 -2.35
N ASP A 219 5.00 -17.02 -2.28
CA ASP A 219 5.19 -18.33 -1.64
C ASP A 219 4.86 -18.28 -0.14
N ASN A 220 5.15 -17.16 0.53
CA ASN A 220 4.78 -16.96 1.93
C ASN A 220 3.29 -16.60 2.09
N TYR A 221 2.76 -15.70 1.25
CA TYR A 221 1.40 -15.18 1.39
C TYR A 221 0.35 -16.20 0.98
N VAL A 222 0.53 -16.87 -0.15
CA VAL A 222 -0.37 -17.92 -0.67
C VAL A 222 0.44 -19.19 -0.95
N PRO A 223 0.77 -19.96 0.10
CA PRO A 223 1.62 -21.16 -0.04
C PRO A 223 0.99 -22.25 -0.90
N ASN A 224 -0.34 -22.36 -0.90
CA ASN A 224 -1.07 -23.24 -1.79
C ASN A 224 -1.22 -22.59 -3.18
N ALA A 225 -0.44 -23.05 -4.16
CA ALA A 225 -0.46 -22.50 -5.51
C ALA A 225 -1.86 -22.56 -6.18
N ALA A 226 -2.72 -23.50 -5.81
CA ALA A 226 -4.07 -23.60 -6.34
C ALA A 226 -4.98 -22.44 -5.90
N GLU A 227 -4.66 -21.78 -4.80
CA GLU A 227 -5.40 -20.63 -4.26
C GLU A 227 -4.92 -19.28 -4.81
N ARG A 228 -3.78 -19.23 -5.53
CA ARG A 228 -3.24 -17.99 -6.08
C ARG A 228 -4.10 -17.34 -7.15
N GLY A 229 -5.00 -18.13 -7.76
CA GLY A 229 -6.02 -17.64 -8.69
C GLY A 229 -7.29 -17.11 -8.01
N ASP A 230 -7.42 -17.22 -6.69
CA ASP A 230 -8.56 -16.67 -5.95
C ASP A 230 -8.65 -15.15 -6.16
N PRO A 231 -9.84 -14.61 -6.49
CA PRO A 231 -10.03 -13.17 -6.72
C PRO A 231 -9.64 -12.25 -5.55
N LEU A 232 -9.62 -12.77 -4.32
CA LEU A 232 -9.18 -12.01 -3.15
C LEU A 232 -7.65 -12.11 -2.93
N ALA A 233 -7.00 -13.17 -3.40
CA ALA A 233 -5.54 -13.23 -3.44
C ALA A 233 -4.98 -12.43 -4.62
N SER A 234 -5.57 -12.63 -5.80
CA SER A 234 -5.20 -12.00 -7.07
C SER A 234 -6.34 -11.13 -7.63
N PRO A 235 -6.53 -9.91 -7.10
CA PRO A 235 -7.66 -9.04 -7.48
C PRO A 235 -7.73 -8.66 -8.96
N LEU A 236 -6.66 -8.88 -9.73
CA LEU A 236 -6.71 -8.77 -11.19
C LEU A 236 -7.74 -9.74 -11.79
N HIS A 237 -8.11 -10.82 -11.12
CA HIS A 237 -9.11 -11.80 -11.59
C HIS A 237 -10.54 -11.52 -11.09
N ALA A 238 -10.70 -10.56 -10.17
CA ALA A 238 -12.00 -10.26 -9.56
C ALA A 238 -12.98 -9.57 -10.52
N ASP A 239 -14.26 -9.60 -10.19
CA ASP A 239 -15.22 -8.61 -10.67
C ASP A 239 -14.97 -7.29 -9.94
N LEU A 240 -14.54 -6.26 -10.68
CA LEU A 240 -14.20 -4.94 -10.15
C LEU A 240 -15.37 -3.93 -10.23
N THR A 241 -16.59 -4.36 -10.54
CA THR A 241 -17.75 -3.45 -10.59
C THR A 241 -18.15 -2.95 -9.20
N GLY A 242 -18.73 -1.75 -9.13
CA GLY A 242 -19.36 -1.22 -7.92
C GLY A 242 -18.39 -0.84 -6.79
N LEU A 243 -17.12 -0.64 -7.09
CA LEU A 243 -16.15 -0.08 -6.14
C LEU A 243 -16.32 1.44 -6.02
N PRO A 244 -15.94 2.04 -4.86
CA PRO A 244 -15.93 3.49 -4.72
C PRO A 244 -14.89 4.12 -5.66
N PRO A 245 -14.82 5.47 -5.78
CA PRO A 245 -13.77 6.14 -6.53
C PRO A 245 -12.37 5.62 -6.18
N VAL A 246 -11.56 5.35 -7.20
CA VAL A 246 -10.22 4.77 -7.08
C VAL A 246 -9.16 5.72 -7.60
N MET A 247 -8.07 5.88 -6.85
CA MET A 247 -6.84 6.47 -7.37
C MET A 247 -5.71 5.44 -7.37
N MET A 248 -5.04 5.31 -8.51
CA MET A 248 -3.87 4.46 -8.68
C MET A 248 -2.61 5.30 -8.89
N THR A 249 -1.60 5.04 -8.06
CA THR A 249 -0.25 5.60 -8.16
C THR A 249 0.69 4.51 -8.66
N ILE A 250 1.33 4.72 -9.81
CA ILE A 250 2.12 3.68 -10.51
C ILE A 250 3.54 4.18 -10.69
N ALA A 251 4.53 3.35 -10.34
CA ALA A 251 5.94 3.61 -10.60
C ALA A 251 6.32 3.18 -12.03
N GLN A 252 7.14 3.97 -12.72
CA GLN A 252 7.48 3.71 -14.13
C GLN A 252 8.39 2.50 -14.31
N TYR A 253 9.41 2.36 -13.48
CA TYR A 253 10.43 1.30 -13.56
C TYR A 253 10.19 0.26 -12.44
N ASP A 254 9.06 -0.42 -12.52
CA ASP A 254 8.60 -1.39 -11.53
C ASP A 254 8.21 -2.70 -12.23
N ILE A 255 8.56 -3.83 -11.65
CA ILE A 255 8.12 -5.14 -12.15
C ILE A 255 6.59 -5.26 -12.17
N LEU A 256 5.89 -4.53 -11.27
CA LEU A 256 4.44 -4.54 -11.12
C LEU A 256 3.73 -3.53 -12.06
N TYR A 257 4.50 -2.82 -12.92
CA TYR A 257 3.93 -1.80 -13.82
C TYR A 257 2.79 -2.35 -14.67
N ASP A 258 3.03 -3.45 -15.39
CA ASP A 258 2.04 -4.00 -16.35
C ASP A 258 0.77 -4.51 -15.66
N GLU A 259 0.88 -5.11 -14.46
CA GLU A 259 -0.30 -5.55 -13.72
C GLU A 259 -1.09 -4.39 -13.13
N ASN A 260 -0.43 -3.29 -12.73
CA ASN A 260 -1.10 -2.06 -12.31
C ASN A 260 -1.87 -1.43 -13.47
N ILE A 261 -1.29 -1.37 -14.68
CA ILE A 261 -2.00 -0.91 -15.88
C ILE A 261 -3.20 -1.83 -16.18
N ALA A 262 -3.02 -3.15 -16.10
CA ALA A 262 -4.11 -4.11 -16.34
C ALA A 262 -5.27 -3.96 -15.32
N VAL A 263 -4.98 -3.70 -14.06
CA VAL A 263 -6.02 -3.40 -13.05
C VAL A 263 -6.71 -2.08 -13.34
N ALA A 264 -5.95 -1.04 -13.73
CA ALA A 264 -6.51 0.26 -14.11
C ALA A 264 -7.47 0.13 -15.31
N ASP A 265 -7.08 -0.61 -16.35
CA ASP A 265 -7.92 -0.86 -17.51
C ASP A 265 -9.21 -1.60 -17.13
N ARG A 266 -9.13 -2.60 -16.25
CA ARG A 266 -10.30 -3.36 -15.78
C ARG A 266 -11.21 -2.53 -14.87
N LEU A 267 -10.66 -1.68 -13.99
CA LEU A 267 -11.44 -0.75 -13.17
C LEU A 267 -12.22 0.24 -14.04
N GLY A 268 -11.55 0.81 -15.06
CA GLY A 268 -12.20 1.70 -16.03
C GLY A 268 -13.29 1.01 -16.84
N ALA A 269 -13.02 -0.21 -17.35
CA ALA A 269 -13.99 -1.02 -18.08
C ALA A 269 -15.20 -1.44 -17.23
N ALA A 270 -15.01 -1.59 -15.91
CA ALA A 270 -16.07 -1.88 -14.94
C ALA A 270 -16.93 -0.62 -14.59
N GLY A 271 -16.60 0.55 -15.13
CA GLY A 271 -17.37 1.78 -14.94
C GLY A 271 -17.10 2.51 -13.62
N ASN A 272 -16.01 2.18 -12.91
CA ASN A 272 -15.66 2.88 -11.68
C ASN A 272 -15.09 4.27 -11.98
N GLU A 273 -15.30 5.23 -11.07
CA GLU A 273 -14.59 6.50 -11.10
C GLU A 273 -13.11 6.25 -10.81
N LEU A 274 -12.22 6.55 -11.76
CA LEU A 274 -10.82 6.16 -11.72
C LEU A 274 -9.90 7.34 -12.05
N SER A 275 -8.87 7.53 -11.21
CA SER A 275 -7.73 8.40 -11.46
C SER A 275 -6.44 7.58 -11.50
N VAL A 276 -5.70 7.63 -12.60
CA VAL A 276 -4.42 6.92 -12.76
C VAL A 276 -3.30 7.91 -12.90
N ARG A 277 -2.22 7.74 -12.12
CA ARG A 277 -1.01 8.54 -12.17
C ARG A 277 0.21 7.64 -12.30
N VAL A 278 0.91 7.75 -13.43
CA VAL A 278 2.24 7.17 -13.61
C VAL A 278 3.29 8.24 -13.30
N TYR A 279 4.21 7.92 -12.39
CA TYR A 279 5.28 8.84 -12.01
C TYR A 279 6.56 8.46 -12.75
N PRO A 280 7.08 9.36 -13.62
CA PRO A 280 8.27 9.07 -14.43
C PRO A 280 9.52 9.00 -13.56
N GLY A 281 10.51 8.18 -13.98
CA GLY A 281 11.79 8.07 -13.27
C GLY A 281 11.72 7.37 -11.92
N THR A 282 10.60 6.74 -11.56
CA THR A 282 10.38 6.12 -10.24
C THR A 282 10.45 4.61 -10.28
N VAL A 283 10.72 4.00 -9.12
CA VAL A 283 10.83 2.56 -8.88
C VAL A 283 9.82 2.10 -7.84
N HIS A 284 9.67 0.79 -7.65
CA HIS A 284 8.87 0.24 -6.55
C HIS A 284 9.30 0.81 -5.19
N GLY A 285 8.34 1.18 -4.35
CA GLY A 285 8.61 1.77 -3.03
C GLY A 285 8.92 3.27 -3.05
N PHE A 286 8.85 3.95 -4.20
CA PHE A 286 9.33 5.33 -4.36
C PHE A 286 8.64 6.36 -3.44
N VAL A 287 7.42 6.13 -2.97
CA VAL A 287 6.76 7.07 -2.04
C VAL A 287 7.48 7.17 -0.69
N GLU A 288 8.20 6.10 -0.28
CA GLU A 288 9.04 6.12 0.91
C GLU A 288 10.24 7.08 0.75
N ALA A 289 10.65 7.39 -0.49
CA ALA A 289 11.76 8.30 -0.78
C ALA A 289 11.50 9.74 -0.28
N ALA A 290 10.24 10.12 -0.04
CA ALA A 290 9.90 11.39 0.60
C ALA A 290 10.49 11.49 2.02
N GLY A 291 10.48 10.41 2.79
CA GLY A 291 11.09 10.34 4.12
C GLY A 291 12.60 10.03 4.06
N ALA A 292 13.01 9.15 3.13
CA ALA A 292 14.39 8.65 3.05
C ALA A 292 15.39 9.70 2.53
N VAL A 293 15.00 10.46 1.50
CA VAL A 293 15.89 11.41 0.80
C VAL A 293 15.22 12.75 0.46
N GLY A 294 13.98 12.98 0.87
CA GLY A 294 13.23 14.19 0.55
C GLY A 294 12.88 14.32 -0.94
N ALA A 295 12.61 13.20 -1.62
CA ALA A 295 12.36 13.19 -3.06
C ALA A 295 11.07 13.93 -3.43
N VAL A 296 11.18 15.00 -4.24
CA VAL A 296 10.07 15.86 -4.63
C VAL A 296 9.00 15.09 -5.40
N ILE A 297 9.39 14.15 -6.24
CA ILE A 297 8.43 13.32 -6.99
C ILE A 297 7.61 12.40 -6.07
N ALA A 298 8.21 11.92 -4.98
CA ALA A 298 7.52 11.14 -3.95
C ALA A 298 6.54 12.01 -3.14
N GLU A 299 6.97 13.21 -2.75
CA GLU A 299 6.10 14.19 -2.07
C GLU A 299 4.89 14.55 -2.96
N ARG A 300 5.13 14.75 -4.26
CA ARG A 300 4.06 15.00 -5.23
C ARG A 300 3.06 13.84 -5.30
N ALA A 301 3.53 12.58 -5.28
CA ALA A 301 2.65 11.42 -5.31
C ALA A 301 1.78 11.34 -4.05
N ILE A 302 2.36 11.63 -2.88
CA ILE A 302 1.63 11.69 -1.60
C ILE A 302 0.62 12.84 -1.61
N HIS A 303 1.00 14.01 -2.13
CA HIS A 303 0.10 15.16 -2.29
C HIS A 303 -1.09 14.84 -3.20
N ASP A 304 -0.86 14.24 -4.37
CA ASP A 304 -1.91 13.89 -5.32
C ASP A 304 -2.89 12.88 -4.69
N MET A 305 -2.38 11.86 -3.96
CA MET A 305 -3.18 10.90 -3.23
C MET A 305 -3.96 11.57 -2.08
N GLY A 306 -3.33 12.44 -1.30
CA GLY A 306 -3.97 13.17 -0.21
C GLY A 306 -5.11 14.06 -0.71
N LYS A 307 -4.91 14.77 -1.83
CA LYS A 307 -5.96 15.57 -2.47
C LYS A 307 -7.14 14.74 -2.94
N PHE A 308 -6.87 13.59 -3.56
CA PHE A 308 -7.91 12.66 -3.97
C PHE A 308 -8.73 12.19 -2.76
N LEU A 309 -8.07 11.70 -1.72
CA LEU A 309 -8.74 11.22 -0.50
C LEU A 309 -9.57 12.34 0.14
N ARG A 310 -9.01 13.55 0.31
CA ARG A 310 -9.73 14.72 0.84
C ARG A 310 -11.02 14.98 0.07
N HIS A 311 -10.94 14.95 -1.26
CA HIS A 311 -12.10 15.23 -2.11
C HIS A 311 -13.20 14.18 -1.92
N GLN A 312 -12.84 12.91 -1.92
CA GLN A 312 -13.81 11.82 -1.89
C GLN A 312 -14.43 11.59 -0.52
N ILE A 313 -13.67 11.74 0.58
CA ILE A 313 -14.20 11.52 1.93
C ILE A 313 -14.77 12.80 2.57
N GLY A 314 -14.52 13.98 2.00
CA GLY A 314 -15.01 15.27 2.51
C GLY A 314 -16.35 15.72 1.93
N ASN A 315 -16.85 15.12 0.87
CA ASN A 315 -18.02 15.60 0.11
C ASN A 315 -19.37 14.96 0.52
N HIS A 316 -19.42 14.28 1.67
CA HIS A 316 -20.62 13.50 2.06
C HIS A 316 -21.10 13.82 3.50
N GLU A 317 -21.07 15.11 3.89
CA GLU A 317 -21.86 15.61 5.02
C GLU A 317 -23.25 16.08 4.59
#